data_d6ee4d53fdec96c4efb4f118abea1ce9
#
_entry.id   d6ee4d53fdec96c4efb4f118abea1ce9
#
_cell.length_a   1.000
_cell.length_b   1.000
_cell.length_c   1.000
_cell.angle_alpha   90.00
_cell.angle_beta   90.00
_cell.angle_gamma   90.00
#
_symmetry.space_group_name_H-M   'P 1'
#
loop_
_entity.id
_entity.type
_entity.pdbx_description
1 polymer ?
#
loop_
_entity_poly.entity_id
_entity_poly.type
_entity_poly.pdbx_seq_one_letter_code
_entity_poly.pdbx_strand_id
1 'polypeptide(L)'
;MEISIKKEDLQKCSLFVATPMYGGMNHGLYAKACLDLQGACIQYGINVKFSYLFNESLITRARNYLVDEFLNRSDCTHLLFLDSDIHFNPQDVIAMLALNKDVIGAPYPKKTIKWRSVQAALKKNPELDAGTLDRITGDYVFNPVKGTQQFSVTEPLEVLEIGTGFMMVRREVFAKWESAYPEYHYKPDHVGQANFDGTRYIHAFFDTVIDSKQGNIKAEVHQFLKKNPDATKEEIVSFIDGPESALGYSYSDRYLSEDYMFCQWWRKVGGKIWLCPWMRTDHIGTYHFKGDMPAVANFVGEM
;
A
#
# COMPACT_ATOMS: atom_id res chain seq x y z
N MET A 1 -7.69 -2.10 21.61
CA MET A 1 -6.67 -1.11 21.98
C MET A 1 -7.33 0.27 22.06
N GLU A 2 -7.08 1.00 23.12
CA GLU A 2 -7.52 2.38 23.22
C GLU A 2 -6.40 3.27 22.65
N ILE A 3 -6.63 3.91 21.49
CA ILE A 3 -5.68 4.83 20.88
C ILE A 3 -5.91 6.18 21.54
N SER A 4 -4.95 6.63 22.34
CA SER A 4 -4.99 7.99 22.90
C SER A 4 -4.74 9.00 21.78
N ILE A 5 -5.76 9.74 21.41
CA ILE A 5 -5.71 10.75 20.35
C ILE A 5 -5.61 12.12 21.01
N LYS A 6 -4.46 12.79 20.83
CA LYS A 6 -4.30 14.20 21.21
C LYS A 6 -4.65 15.07 20.02
N LYS A 7 -5.68 15.88 20.16
CA LYS A 7 -6.18 16.74 19.07
C LYS A 7 -5.10 17.69 18.54
N GLU A 8 -4.26 18.21 19.42
CA GLU A 8 -3.17 19.11 19.10
C GLU A 8 -2.10 18.46 18.20
N ASP A 9 -1.90 17.15 18.31
CA ASP A 9 -0.98 16.43 17.43
C ASP A 9 -1.59 16.14 16.07
N LEU A 10 -2.89 15.84 16.01
CA LEU A 10 -3.61 15.69 14.76
C LEU A 10 -3.68 17.00 13.96
N GLN A 11 -3.81 18.14 14.62
CA GLN A 11 -3.84 19.45 13.97
C GLN A 11 -2.53 19.83 13.28
N LYS A 12 -1.41 19.17 13.63
CA LYS A 12 -0.12 19.31 12.93
C LYS A 12 -0.05 18.47 11.67
N CYS A 13 -0.99 17.54 11.48
CA CYS A 13 -1.06 16.68 10.29
C CYS A 13 -1.79 17.39 9.15
N SER A 14 -1.30 17.17 7.94
CA SER A 14 -1.97 17.55 6.71
C SER A 14 -1.95 16.34 5.78
N LEU A 15 -3.14 15.91 5.35
CA LEU A 15 -3.36 14.66 4.62
C LEU A 15 -3.55 14.93 3.13
N PHE A 16 -2.81 14.22 2.30
CA PHE A 16 -2.98 14.17 0.86
C PHE A 16 -3.52 12.78 0.47
N VAL A 17 -4.78 12.72 0.09
CA VAL A 17 -5.44 11.48 -0.36
C VAL A 17 -5.20 11.33 -1.86
N ALA A 18 -4.49 10.28 -2.24
CA ALA A 18 -4.04 10.00 -3.61
C ALA A 18 -4.77 8.79 -4.17
N THR A 19 -5.58 8.99 -5.21
CA THR A 19 -6.38 7.92 -5.82
C THR A 19 -6.09 7.80 -7.31
N PRO A 20 -5.43 6.71 -7.75
CA PRO A 20 -5.44 6.32 -9.15
C PRO A 20 -6.86 5.94 -9.58
N MET A 21 -7.35 6.55 -10.66
CA MET A 21 -8.74 6.41 -11.09
C MET A 21 -8.81 6.17 -12.60
N TYR A 22 -8.43 4.95 -13.01
CA TYR A 22 -8.49 4.56 -14.40
C TYR A 22 -9.94 4.61 -14.92
N GLY A 23 -10.13 5.19 -16.09
CA GLY A 23 -11.47 5.42 -16.64
C GLY A 23 -12.28 6.51 -15.94
N GLY A 24 -11.72 7.22 -14.96
CA GLY A 24 -12.41 8.29 -14.22
C GLY A 24 -13.54 7.81 -13.32
N MET A 25 -13.59 6.50 -13.01
CA MET A 25 -14.68 5.89 -12.25
C MET A 25 -14.26 5.55 -10.82
N ASN A 26 -15.23 5.66 -9.91
CA ASN A 26 -15.10 5.18 -8.54
C ASN A 26 -16.38 4.48 -8.07
N HIS A 27 -16.30 3.71 -7.00
CA HIS A 27 -17.46 3.11 -6.38
C HIS A 27 -18.16 4.11 -5.45
N GLY A 28 -19.51 4.10 -5.41
CA GLY A 28 -20.29 5.02 -4.57
C GLY A 28 -19.96 4.94 -3.08
N LEU A 29 -19.63 3.75 -2.55
CA LEU A 29 -19.21 3.59 -1.15
C LEU A 29 -17.81 4.21 -0.89
N TYR A 30 -16.89 4.15 -1.86
CA TYR A 30 -15.63 4.88 -1.79
C TYR A 30 -15.88 6.39 -1.74
N ALA A 31 -16.70 6.93 -2.64
CA ALA A 31 -17.03 8.35 -2.66
C ALA A 31 -17.65 8.81 -1.34
N LYS A 32 -18.58 8.01 -0.79
CA LYS A 32 -19.16 8.29 0.54
C LYS A 32 -18.09 8.30 1.63
N ALA A 33 -17.22 7.32 1.68
CA ALA A 33 -16.16 7.24 2.68
C ALA A 33 -15.19 8.45 2.60
N CYS A 34 -14.89 8.95 1.38
CA CYS A 34 -14.09 10.16 1.20
C CYS A 34 -14.78 11.42 1.72
N LEU A 35 -16.10 11.56 1.51
CA LEU A 35 -16.89 12.68 2.07
C LEU A 35 -16.95 12.60 3.61
N ASP A 36 -17.16 11.41 4.16
CA ASP A 36 -17.15 11.19 5.60
C ASP A 36 -15.74 11.47 6.19
N LEU A 37 -14.66 11.12 5.48
CA LEU A 37 -13.29 11.45 5.86
C LEU A 37 -13.05 12.96 5.87
N GLN A 38 -13.55 13.67 4.88
CA GLN A 38 -13.47 15.14 4.86
C GLN A 38 -14.16 15.74 6.08
N GLY A 39 -15.37 15.25 6.42
CA GLY A 39 -16.10 15.67 7.61
C GLY A 39 -15.31 15.39 8.91
N ALA A 40 -14.75 14.20 9.04
CA ALA A 40 -13.91 13.83 10.18
C ALA A 40 -12.66 14.72 10.27
N CYS A 41 -11.96 14.96 9.17
CA CYS A 41 -10.80 15.85 9.15
C CYS A 41 -11.15 17.28 9.61
N ILE A 42 -12.27 17.83 9.18
CA ILE A 42 -12.78 19.15 9.65
C ILE A 42 -13.01 19.12 11.15
N GLN A 43 -13.66 18.08 11.67
CA GLN A 43 -13.95 17.94 13.11
C GLN A 43 -12.67 17.90 13.97
N TYR A 44 -11.62 17.24 13.48
CA TYR A 44 -10.32 17.15 14.18
C TYR A 44 -9.40 18.33 13.88
N GLY A 45 -9.72 19.19 12.91
CA GLY A 45 -8.87 20.32 12.49
C GLY A 45 -7.69 19.90 11.63
N ILE A 46 -7.83 18.81 10.88
CA ILE A 46 -6.83 18.26 9.96
C ILE A 46 -7.08 18.84 8.57
N ASN A 47 -6.03 19.40 7.95
CA ASN A 47 -6.10 19.79 6.54
C ASN A 47 -6.08 18.54 5.66
N VAL A 48 -7.06 18.38 4.77
CA VAL A 48 -7.14 17.25 3.83
C VAL A 48 -7.28 17.74 2.40
N LYS A 49 -6.53 17.13 1.49
CA LYS A 49 -6.57 17.37 0.05
C LYS A 49 -6.78 16.04 -0.67
N PHE A 50 -7.67 16.02 -1.65
CA PHE A 50 -7.93 14.86 -2.49
C PHE A 50 -7.34 15.11 -3.88
N SER A 51 -6.56 14.15 -4.37
CA SER A 51 -6.03 14.14 -5.73
C SER A 51 -6.47 12.88 -6.45
N TYR A 52 -7.06 13.05 -7.61
CA TYR A 52 -7.54 11.98 -8.47
C TYR A 52 -6.74 11.98 -9.77
N LEU A 53 -6.05 10.90 -10.05
CA LEU A 53 -5.33 10.75 -11.32
C LEU A 53 -6.15 9.90 -12.28
N PHE A 54 -6.62 10.53 -13.35
CA PHE A 54 -7.48 9.89 -14.34
C PHE A 54 -6.65 9.30 -15.48
N ASN A 55 -7.10 8.15 -15.99
CA ASN A 55 -6.66 7.56 -17.26
C ASN A 55 -5.17 7.20 -17.38
N GLU A 56 -4.43 7.09 -16.26
CA GLU A 56 -3.10 6.51 -16.31
C GLU A 56 -3.21 4.97 -16.29
N SER A 57 -2.73 4.35 -17.36
CA SER A 57 -2.86 2.90 -17.58
C SER A 57 -1.84 2.07 -16.80
N LEU A 58 -0.68 2.65 -16.46
CA LEU A 58 0.36 1.98 -15.69
C LEU A 58 0.27 2.40 -14.23
N ILE A 59 -0.09 1.46 -13.36
CA ILE A 59 -0.23 1.72 -11.93
C ILE A 59 1.07 2.26 -11.30
N THR A 60 2.22 1.78 -11.71
CA THR A 60 3.53 2.27 -11.27
C THR A 60 3.69 3.75 -11.56
N ARG A 61 3.38 4.20 -12.78
CA ARG A 61 3.43 5.61 -13.15
C ARG A 61 2.41 6.43 -12.38
N ALA A 62 1.19 5.89 -12.20
CA ALA A 62 0.14 6.56 -11.44
C ALA A 62 0.58 6.84 -10.00
N ARG A 63 1.14 5.84 -9.31
CA ARG A 63 1.64 6.00 -7.93
C ARG A 63 2.78 7.03 -7.88
N ASN A 64 3.76 6.92 -8.75
CA ASN A 64 4.91 7.85 -8.78
C ASN A 64 4.48 9.30 -9.07
N TYR A 65 3.56 9.51 -10.01
CA TYR A 65 3.02 10.83 -10.29
C TYR A 65 2.28 11.44 -9.09
N LEU A 66 1.46 10.65 -8.41
CA LEU A 66 0.73 11.10 -7.22
C LEU A 66 1.68 11.41 -6.05
N VAL A 67 2.80 10.68 -5.91
CA VAL A 67 3.85 11.03 -4.95
C VAL A 67 4.54 12.34 -5.34
N ASP A 68 4.88 12.53 -6.61
CA ASP A 68 5.48 13.77 -7.09
C ASP A 68 4.54 14.97 -6.83
N GLU A 69 3.25 14.82 -7.09
CA GLU A 69 2.26 15.84 -6.77
C GLU A 69 2.20 16.14 -5.27
N PHE A 70 2.21 15.11 -4.42
CA PHE A 70 2.27 15.25 -2.97
C PHE A 70 3.55 15.98 -2.52
N LEU A 71 4.71 15.64 -3.06
CA LEU A 71 5.98 16.23 -2.68
C LEU A 71 6.08 17.71 -3.07
N ASN A 72 5.39 18.12 -4.13
CA ASN A 72 5.30 19.52 -4.55
C ASN A 72 4.31 20.37 -3.71
N ARG A 73 3.57 19.75 -2.77
CA ARG A 73 2.70 20.44 -1.83
C ARG A 73 3.38 20.50 -0.45
N SER A 74 3.98 21.63 -0.13
CA SER A 74 4.77 21.83 1.10
C SER A 74 3.97 21.69 2.39
N ASP A 75 2.65 21.83 2.34
CA ASP A 75 1.73 21.78 3.47
C ASP A 75 1.22 20.36 3.83
N CYS A 76 1.49 19.34 3.00
CA CYS A 76 1.06 17.97 3.27
C CYS A 76 2.15 17.17 3.98
N THR A 77 1.82 16.55 5.11
CA THR A 77 2.73 15.74 5.95
C THR A 77 2.59 14.24 5.69
N HIS A 78 1.41 13.79 5.30
CA HIS A 78 1.09 12.39 5.06
C HIS A 78 0.43 12.21 3.70
N LEU A 79 0.85 11.19 2.96
CA LEU A 79 0.20 10.69 1.76
C LEU A 79 -0.62 9.46 2.15
N LEU A 80 -1.88 9.42 1.74
CA LEU A 80 -2.75 8.25 1.87
C LEU A 80 -3.12 7.76 0.47
N PHE A 81 -2.59 6.63 0.06
CA PHE A 81 -3.12 5.93 -1.10
C PHE A 81 -4.43 5.24 -0.74
N LEU A 82 -5.44 5.46 -1.59
CA LEU A 82 -6.73 4.79 -1.56
C LEU A 82 -7.11 4.38 -2.97
N ASP A 83 -7.40 3.10 -3.18
CA ASP A 83 -7.97 2.66 -4.45
C ASP A 83 -9.46 3.04 -4.53
N SER A 84 -9.93 3.39 -5.73
CA SER A 84 -11.27 3.96 -5.96
C SER A 84 -12.45 3.00 -5.72
N ASP A 85 -12.16 1.79 -5.28
CA ASP A 85 -13.09 0.70 -4.97
C ASP A 85 -12.91 0.11 -3.56
N ILE A 86 -12.19 0.82 -2.68
CA ILE A 86 -12.06 0.48 -1.26
C ILE A 86 -13.04 1.32 -0.44
N HIS A 87 -13.91 0.65 0.31
CA HIS A 87 -14.72 1.28 1.35
C HIS A 87 -14.04 1.13 2.71
N PHE A 88 -14.05 2.18 3.50
CA PHE A 88 -13.35 2.25 4.78
C PHE A 88 -14.08 3.12 5.80
N ASN A 89 -13.74 2.97 7.08
CA ASN A 89 -14.20 3.87 8.13
C ASN A 89 -13.23 5.06 8.24
N PRO A 90 -13.70 6.32 8.16
CA PRO A 90 -12.86 7.51 8.32
C PRO A 90 -12.07 7.55 9.63
N GLN A 91 -12.62 7.01 10.71
CA GLN A 91 -11.93 6.97 12.01
C GLN A 91 -10.67 6.10 11.98
N ASP A 92 -10.59 5.13 11.06
CA ASP A 92 -9.38 4.34 10.85
C ASP A 92 -8.23 5.21 10.32
N VAL A 93 -8.51 6.14 9.41
CA VAL A 93 -7.53 7.12 8.91
C VAL A 93 -7.04 8.04 10.04
N ILE A 94 -7.97 8.53 10.88
CA ILE A 94 -7.62 9.35 12.05
C ILE A 94 -6.74 8.55 13.03
N ALA A 95 -7.05 7.26 13.25
CA ALA A 95 -6.25 6.37 14.09
C ALA A 95 -4.84 6.16 13.50
N MET A 96 -4.70 5.99 12.18
CA MET A 96 -3.39 5.85 11.53
C MET A 96 -2.55 7.12 11.70
N LEU A 97 -3.13 8.31 11.55
CA LEU A 97 -2.45 9.58 11.83
C LEU A 97 -1.98 9.67 13.28
N ALA A 98 -2.83 9.27 14.24
CA ALA A 98 -2.49 9.28 15.67
C ALA A 98 -1.38 8.27 16.01
N LEU A 99 -1.33 7.12 15.35
CA LEU A 99 -0.26 6.12 15.51
C LEU A 99 1.08 6.59 14.96
N ASN A 100 1.09 7.56 14.07
CA ASN A 100 2.26 8.27 13.54
C ASN A 100 3.41 7.34 13.10
N LYS A 101 3.08 6.27 12.38
CA LYS A 101 4.07 5.34 11.82
C LYS A 101 4.54 5.82 10.44
N ASP A 102 5.80 5.53 10.11
CA ASP A 102 6.39 5.93 8.82
C ASP A 102 5.60 5.39 7.62
N VAL A 103 5.30 4.10 7.61
CA VAL A 103 4.44 3.42 6.63
C VAL A 103 3.45 2.55 7.38
N ILE A 104 2.16 2.77 7.18
CA ILE A 104 1.08 2.04 7.86
C ILE A 104 -0.10 1.85 6.92
N GLY A 105 -0.79 0.72 7.03
CA GLY A 105 -1.97 0.44 6.23
C GLY A 105 -3.02 -0.38 6.94
N ALA A 106 -4.18 -0.50 6.30
CA ALA A 106 -5.24 -1.40 6.71
C ALA A 106 -5.27 -2.65 5.80
N PRO A 107 -5.64 -3.82 6.34
CA PRO A 107 -5.86 -4.99 5.51
C PRO A 107 -7.12 -4.78 4.67
N TYR A 108 -7.04 -5.10 3.38
CA TYR A 108 -8.21 -5.18 2.53
C TYR A 108 -8.28 -6.54 1.83
N PRO A 109 -9.49 -7.11 1.64
CA PRO A 109 -9.63 -8.41 1.04
C PRO A 109 -9.37 -8.36 -0.47
N LYS A 110 -8.84 -9.43 -1.02
CA LYS A 110 -8.83 -9.65 -2.47
C LYS A 110 -10.27 -9.85 -2.97
N LYS A 111 -10.54 -9.53 -4.23
CA LYS A 111 -11.85 -9.76 -4.87
C LYS A 111 -12.08 -11.25 -5.15
N THR A 112 -12.08 -12.05 -4.07
CA THR A 112 -12.30 -13.50 -4.11
C THR A 112 -13.18 -13.93 -2.95
N ILE A 113 -13.96 -14.99 -3.15
CA ILE A 113 -14.78 -15.62 -2.11
C ILE A 113 -14.21 -16.99 -1.78
N LYS A 114 -13.67 -17.16 -0.58
CA LYS A 114 -13.14 -18.43 -0.09
C LYS A 114 -14.25 -19.30 0.49
N TRP A 115 -15.08 -19.92 -0.35
CA TRP A 115 -16.17 -20.82 0.08
C TRP A 115 -15.72 -21.93 1.04
N ARG A 116 -14.47 -22.41 0.90
CA ARG A 116 -13.92 -23.41 1.84
C ARG A 116 -13.78 -22.87 3.27
N SER A 117 -13.49 -21.58 3.44
CA SER A 117 -13.44 -20.94 4.76
C SER A 117 -14.84 -20.89 5.39
N VAL A 118 -15.87 -20.58 4.60
CA VAL A 118 -17.28 -20.60 5.02
C VAL A 118 -17.68 -22.00 5.47
N GLN A 119 -17.38 -23.03 4.66
CA GLN A 119 -17.66 -24.43 5.03
C GLN A 119 -16.95 -24.87 6.31
N ALA A 120 -15.68 -24.47 6.49
CA ALA A 120 -14.90 -24.79 7.69
C ALA A 120 -15.48 -24.11 8.93
N ALA A 121 -15.93 -22.86 8.81
CA ALA A 121 -16.55 -22.11 9.90
C ALA A 121 -17.89 -22.73 10.32
N LEU A 122 -18.76 -23.08 9.37
CA LEU A 122 -20.05 -23.76 9.65
C LEU A 122 -19.85 -25.13 10.30
N LYS A 123 -18.84 -25.90 9.88
CA LYS A 123 -18.52 -27.18 10.55
C LYS A 123 -18.10 -26.98 12.01
N LYS A 124 -17.41 -25.86 12.31
CA LYS A 124 -16.97 -25.55 13.68
C LYS A 124 -18.07 -24.93 14.53
N ASN A 125 -18.92 -24.11 13.93
CA ASN A 125 -20.08 -23.50 14.58
C ASN A 125 -21.21 -23.34 13.56
N PRO A 126 -22.20 -24.30 13.59
CA PRO A 126 -23.33 -24.29 12.65
C PRO A 126 -24.28 -23.09 12.80
N GLU A 127 -24.28 -22.44 13.97
CA GLU A 127 -25.18 -21.32 14.29
C GLU A 127 -24.66 -19.95 13.86
N LEU A 128 -23.60 -19.89 13.07
CA LEU A 128 -23.10 -18.63 12.57
C LEU A 128 -24.11 -17.94 11.64
N ASP A 129 -24.39 -16.68 11.93
CA ASP A 129 -25.27 -15.86 11.10
C ASP A 129 -24.67 -15.50 9.75
N ALA A 130 -25.53 -15.20 8.77
CA ALA A 130 -25.12 -14.89 7.40
C ALA A 130 -24.17 -13.67 7.29
N GLY A 131 -24.35 -12.67 8.15
CA GLY A 131 -23.50 -11.47 8.16
C GLY A 131 -22.07 -11.79 8.63
N THR A 132 -21.92 -12.70 9.58
CA THR A 132 -20.62 -13.22 10.00
C THR A 132 -19.99 -14.07 8.90
N LEU A 133 -20.77 -14.94 8.25
CA LEU A 133 -20.29 -15.78 7.14
C LEU A 133 -19.79 -14.94 5.96
N ASP A 134 -20.48 -13.86 5.61
CA ASP A 134 -20.06 -12.94 4.55
C ASP A 134 -18.69 -12.32 4.83
N ARG A 135 -18.39 -11.95 6.06
CA ARG A 135 -17.12 -11.31 6.47
C ARG A 135 -15.91 -12.22 6.52
N ILE A 136 -16.08 -13.53 6.62
CA ILE A 136 -14.98 -14.51 6.70
C ILE A 136 -14.59 -15.10 5.35
N THR A 137 -15.12 -14.56 4.26
CA THR A 137 -14.84 -15.02 2.89
C THR A 137 -13.51 -14.49 2.34
N GLY A 138 -12.93 -13.45 2.95
CA GLY A 138 -11.81 -12.70 2.42
C GLY A 138 -10.45 -13.43 2.49
N ASP A 139 -9.58 -13.09 1.54
CA ASP A 139 -8.14 -13.31 1.55
C ASP A 139 -7.46 -11.94 1.52
N TYR A 140 -6.53 -11.67 2.43
CA TYR A 140 -6.03 -10.31 2.64
C TYR A 140 -4.70 -10.05 1.96
N VAL A 141 -4.45 -8.77 1.61
CA VAL A 141 -3.25 -8.32 0.91
C VAL A 141 -2.23 -7.82 1.92
N PHE A 142 -1.46 -8.73 2.50
CA PHE A 142 -0.26 -8.43 3.28
C PHE A 142 0.60 -9.68 3.47
N ASN A 143 1.89 -9.49 3.78
CA ASN A 143 2.79 -10.57 4.12
C ASN A 143 3.39 -10.33 5.52
N PRO A 144 3.17 -11.26 6.49
CA PRO A 144 3.74 -11.14 7.82
C PRO A 144 5.27 -11.32 7.80
N VAL A 145 5.95 -10.83 8.84
CA VAL A 145 7.38 -11.10 9.03
C VAL A 145 7.60 -12.61 9.16
N LYS A 146 8.68 -13.13 8.54
CA LYS A 146 9.02 -14.56 8.57
C LYS A 146 9.06 -15.06 10.03
N GLY A 147 8.44 -16.21 10.28
CA GLY A 147 8.38 -16.83 11.61
C GLY A 147 7.17 -16.38 12.46
N THR A 148 6.39 -15.39 12.03
CA THR A 148 5.16 -14.98 12.70
C THR A 148 4.07 -16.04 12.46
N GLN A 149 3.81 -16.89 13.46
CA GLN A 149 2.75 -17.89 13.40
C GLN A 149 1.42 -17.41 13.99
N GLN A 150 1.51 -16.50 14.97
CA GLN A 150 0.35 -15.89 15.63
C GLN A 150 0.64 -14.41 15.86
N PHE A 151 -0.38 -13.58 15.73
CA PHE A 151 -0.28 -12.14 16.00
C PHE A 151 -1.60 -11.62 16.60
N SER A 152 -1.48 -10.52 17.35
CA SER A 152 -2.64 -9.80 17.86
C SER A 152 -3.38 -9.12 16.71
N VAL A 153 -4.71 -9.30 16.66
CA VAL A 153 -5.56 -8.58 15.70
C VAL A 153 -6.06 -7.25 16.25
N THR A 154 -5.62 -6.86 17.45
CA THR A 154 -6.04 -5.62 18.14
C THR A 154 -4.94 -4.58 18.28
N GLU A 155 -3.74 -4.87 17.79
CA GLU A 155 -2.56 -4.01 17.87
C GLU A 155 -1.88 -3.85 16.52
N PRO A 156 -1.10 -2.76 16.28
CA PRO A 156 -0.32 -2.62 15.06
C PRO A 156 0.68 -3.77 14.90
N LEU A 157 0.63 -4.43 13.75
CA LEU A 157 1.50 -5.54 13.41
C LEU A 157 2.61 -5.07 12.46
N GLU A 158 3.88 -5.36 12.80
CA GLU A 158 4.97 -5.20 11.85
C GLU A 158 4.90 -6.32 10.78
N VAL A 159 4.92 -5.92 9.50
CA VAL A 159 4.79 -6.84 8.37
C VAL A 159 5.90 -6.61 7.34
N LEU A 160 6.05 -7.54 6.41
CA LEU A 160 7.00 -7.40 5.31
C LEU A 160 6.48 -6.45 4.24
N GLU A 161 5.21 -6.62 3.86
CA GLU A 161 4.60 -5.96 2.72
C GLU A 161 3.10 -5.76 2.96
N ILE A 162 2.58 -4.65 2.46
CA ILE A 162 1.15 -4.32 2.38
C ILE A 162 0.83 -3.74 1.00
N GLY A 163 -0.42 -3.79 0.60
CA GLY A 163 -0.88 -3.18 -0.65
C GLY A 163 -1.16 -1.68 -0.52
N THR A 164 -1.03 -0.96 -1.62
CA THR A 164 -1.31 0.47 -1.71
C THR A 164 -2.79 0.81 -1.80
N GLY A 165 -3.69 -0.18 -1.88
CA GLY A 165 -5.13 0.07 -1.86
C GLY A 165 -5.61 0.81 -0.62
N PHE A 166 -4.86 0.69 0.51
CA PHE A 166 -5.05 1.49 1.72
C PHE A 166 -3.72 1.61 2.48
N MET A 167 -2.86 2.52 2.06
CA MET A 167 -1.52 2.74 2.62
C MET A 167 -1.27 4.21 2.91
N MET A 168 -0.89 4.53 4.14
CA MET A 168 -0.44 5.87 4.54
C MET A 168 1.08 5.90 4.68
N VAL A 169 1.70 6.95 4.13
CA VAL A 169 3.16 7.15 4.14
C VAL A 169 3.47 8.58 4.59
N ARG A 170 4.39 8.73 5.53
CA ARG A 170 4.88 10.04 5.96
C ARG A 170 5.82 10.65 4.91
N ARG A 171 5.81 11.96 4.79
CA ARG A 171 6.66 12.71 3.84
C ARG A 171 8.14 12.36 3.97
N GLU A 172 8.64 12.20 5.19
CA GLU A 172 10.04 11.93 5.46
C GLU A 172 10.53 10.59 4.92
N VAL A 173 9.61 9.65 4.69
CA VAL A 173 9.91 8.35 4.08
C VAL A 173 10.45 8.54 2.67
N PHE A 174 9.80 9.39 1.89
CA PHE A 174 10.21 9.67 0.51
C PHE A 174 11.57 10.36 0.45
N ALA A 175 11.84 11.34 1.32
CA ALA A 175 13.14 12.00 1.38
C ALA A 175 14.28 11.02 1.76
N LYS A 176 14.04 10.11 2.71
CA LYS A 176 15.02 9.06 3.06
C LYS A 176 15.21 8.06 1.92
N TRP A 177 14.14 7.71 1.22
CA TRP A 177 14.20 6.80 0.08
C TRP A 177 15.00 7.43 -1.07
N GLU A 178 14.73 8.70 -1.45
CA GLU A 178 15.48 9.43 -2.46
C GLU A 178 16.98 9.50 -2.14
N SER A 179 17.31 9.72 -0.87
CA SER A 179 18.69 9.75 -0.40
C SER A 179 19.41 8.40 -0.54
N ALA A 180 18.65 7.29 -0.39
CA ALA A 180 19.19 5.93 -0.49
C ALA A 180 19.26 5.42 -1.94
N TYR A 181 18.36 5.89 -2.80
CA TYR A 181 18.20 5.45 -4.19
C TYR A 181 18.14 6.63 -5.17
N PRO A 182 19.16 7.52 -5.19
CA PRO A 182 19.14 8.76 -5.98
C PRO A 182 19.09 8.51 -7.50
N GLU A 183 19.50 7.32 -7.95
CA GLU A 183 19.54 6.95 -9.37
C GLU A 183 18.17 6.47 -9.92
N TYR A 184 17.18 6.20 -9.06
CA TYR A 184 15.86 5.71 -9.48
C TYR A 184 14.93 6.88 -9.78
N HIS A 185 15.17 7.53 -10.91
CA HIS A 185 14.31 8.60 -11.42
C HIS A 185 14.16 8.47 -12.94
N TYR A 186 13.10 9.04 -13.48
CA TYR A 186 12.81 9.00 -14.91
C TYR A 186 12.17 10.30 -15.39
N LYS A 187 12.25 10.55 -16.69
CA LYS A 187 11.49 11.62 -17.32
C LYS A 187 10.06 11.13 -17.56
N PRO A 188 9.05 11.76 -16.95
CA PRO A 188 7.68 11.31 -17.10
C PRO A 188 7.12 11.63 -18.49
N ASP A 189 6.19 10.81 -18.94
CA ASP A 189 5.43 10.95 -20.18
C ASP A 189 3.98 11.38 -19.89
N HIS A 190 3.80 12.27 -18.93
CA HIS A 190 2.49 12.78 -18.52
C HIS A 190 2.18 14.10 -19.24
N VAL A 191 1.86 14.01 -20.53
CA VAL A 191 1.51 15.19 -21.33
C VAL A 191 0.09 15.65 -20.98
N GLY A 192 -0.05 16.92 -20.58
CA GLY A 192 -1.34 17.54 -20.32
C GLY A 192 -1.97 17.24 -18.97
N GLN A 193 -1.24 16.62 -18.02
CA GLN A 193 -1.70 16.49 -16.65
C GLN A 193 -1.62 17.85 -15.92
N ALA A 194 -2.62 18.12 -15.08
CA ALA A 194 -2.61 19.32 -14.25
C ALA A 194 -1.38 19.33 -13.32
N ASN A 195 -0.75 20.49 -13.15
CA ASN A 195 0.43 20.70 -12.30
C ASN A 195 1.71 20.01 -12.76
N PHE A 196 1.79 19.59 -14.02
CA PHE A 196 3.01 19.01 -14.60
C PHE A 196 3.37 19.71 -15.92
N ASP A 197 4.54 20.35 -15.96
CA ASP A 197 5.06 21.09 -17.11
C ASP A 197 5.94 20.24 -18.05
N GLY A 198 6.19 18.96 -17.69
CA GLY A 198 7.01 18.04 -18.47
C GLY A 198 8.51 18.23 -18.32
N THR A 199 8.97 19.14 -17.46
CA THR A 199 10.40 19.52 -17.38
C THR A 199 11.17 18.80 -16.28
N ARG A 200 10.52 18.36 -15.19
CA ARG A 200 11.18 17.71 -14.06
C ARG A 200 11.22 16.18 -14.19
N TYR A 201 12.23 15.59 -13.58
CA TYR A 201 12.30 14.15 -13.36
C TYR A 201 11.43 13.75 -12.14
N ILE A 202 10.85 12.58 -12.21
CA ILE A 202 10.05 11.96 -11.14
C ILE A 202 10.81 10.76 -10.59
N HIS A 203 10.82 10.58 -9.27
CA HIS A 203 11.40 9.40 -8.65
C HIS A 203 10.49 8.17 -8.81
N ALA A 204 11.12 7.02 -9.11
CA ALA A 204 10.45 5.73 -9.28
C ALA A 204 10.31 5.01 -7.93
N PHE A 205 9.57 5.60 -6.98
CA PHE A 205 9.31 5.01 -5.67
C PHE A 205 8.56 3.68 -5.78
N PHE A 206 7.66 3.60 -6.75
CA PHE A 206 6.82 2.45 -7.05
C PHE A 206 7.19 1.92 -8.42
N ASP A 207 7.92 0.81 -8.44
CA ASP A 207 8.31 0.13 -9.66
C ASP A 207 8.19 -1.38 -9.48
N THR A 208 8.07 -2.09 -10.59
CA THR A 208 7.90 -3.55 -10.62
C THR A 208 9.17 -4.18 -11.13
N VAL A 209 9.96 -4.75 -10.22
CA VAL A 209 11.24 -5.38 -10.53
C VAL A 209 11.39 -6.73 -9.84
N ILE A 210 12.32 -7.55 -10.31
CA ILE A 210 12.76 -8.74 -9.57
C ILE A 210 13.59 -8.25 -8.38
N ASP A 211 13.18 -8.62 -7.17
CA ASP A 211 13.92 -8.31 -5.94
C ASP A 211 15.20 -9.14 -5.86
N SER A 212 16.18 -8.79 -6.68
CA SER A 212 17.45 -9.44 -6.82
C SER A 212 18.59 -8.42 -6.83
N LYS A 213 19.83 -8.90 -6.70
CA LYS A 213 21.01 -8.04 -6.88
C LYS A 213 21.01 -7.36 -8.24
N GLN A 214 20.67 -8.09 -9.32
CA GLN A 214 20.58 -7.53 -10.67
C GLN A 214 19.49 -6.47 -10.80
N GLY A 215 18.33 -6.66 -10.16
CA GLY A 215 17.27 -5.65 -10.10
C GLY A 215 17.67 -4.37 -9.36
N ASN A 216 18.70 -4.44 -8.51
CA ASN A 216 19.21 -3.32 -7.72
C ASN A 216 20.68 -2.97 -8.07
N ILE A 217 21.17 -3.42 -9.23
CA ILE A 217 22.61 -3.39 -9.56
C ILE A 217 23.23 -1.99 -9.49
N LYS A 218 22.48 -0.94 -9.86
CA LYS A 218 22.97 0.44 -9.79
C LYS A 218 23.33 0.83 -8.34
N ALA A 219 22.40 0.59 -7.42
CA ALA A 219 22.60 0.88 -6.00
C ALA A 219 23.71 0.01 -5.40
N GLU A 220 23.78 -1.26 -5.80
CA GLU A 220 24.82 -2.22 -5.38
C GLU A 220 26.22 -1.75 -5.83
N VAL A 221 26.38 -1.42 -7.10
CA VAL A 221 27.67 -0.93 -7.64
C VAL A 221 28.06 0.39 -7.01
N HIS A 222 27.12 1.32 -6.86
CA HIS A 222 27.37 2.60 -6.20
C HIS A 222 27.91 2.39 -4.77
N GLN A 223 27.25 1.53 -3.99
CA GLN A 223 27.67 1.24 -2.63
C GLN A 223 28.99 0.45 -2.57
N PHE A 224 29.21 -0.45 -3.52
CA PHE A 224 30.48 -1.18 -3.64
C PHE A 224 31.67 -0.20 -3.87
N LEU A 225 31.52 0.70 -4.83
CA LEU A 225 32.55 1.73 -5.13
C LEU A 225 32.77 2.70 -3.97
N LYS A 226 31.71 3.06 -3.25
CA LYS A 226 31.83 3.89 -2.04
C LYS A 226 32.66 3.22 -0.96
N LYS A 227 32.55 1.89 -0.81
CA LYS A 227 33.32 1.10 0.16
C LYS A 227 34.75 0.77 -0.35
N ASN A 228 34.95 0.72 -1.66
CA ASN A 228 36.19 0.34 -2.32
C ASN A 228 36.53 1.38 -3.42
N PRO A 229 36.96 2.59 -3.03
CA PRO A 229 37.18 3.67 -4.00
C PRO A 229 38.28 3.39 -5.04
N ASP A 230 39.21 2.50 -4.70
CA ASP A 230 40.34 2.12 -5.57
C ASP A 230 40.11 0.78 -6.30
N ALA A 231 38.87 0.29 -6.34
CA ALA A 231 38.55 -0.99 -6.97
C ALA A 231 38.89 -1.00 -8.46
N THR A 232 39.58 -2.05 -8.87
CA THR A 232 39.93 -2.32 -10.28
C THR A 232 38.68 -2.69 -11.10
N LYS A 233 38.82 -2.65 -12.43
CA LYS A 233 37.73 -3.08 -13.33
C LYS A 233 37.36 -4.53 -13.11
N GLU A 234 38.36 -5.38 -12.91
CA GLU A 234 38.22 -6.82 -12.68
C GLU A 234 37.46 -7.09 -11.37
N GLU A 235 37.74 -6.33 -10.31
CA GLU A 235 37.02 -6.44 -9.03
C GLU A 235 35.57 -5.98 -9.15
N ILE A 236 35.30 -4.93 -9.92
CA ILE A 236 33.94 -4.44 -10.18
C ILE A 236 33.16 -5.51 -10.94
N VAL A 237 33.71 -6.11 -12.00
CA VAL A 237 33.07 -7.17 -12.78
C VAL A 237 32.83 -8.40 -11.90
N SER A 238 33.82 -8.82 -11.12
CA SER A 238 33.69 -9.95 -10.19
C SER A 238 32.59 -9.69 -9.14
N PHE A 239 32.49 -8.46 -8.64
CA PHE A 239 31.41 -8.07 -7.74
C PHE A 239 30.02 -8.12 -8.41
N ILE A 240 29.90 -7.63 -9.65
CA ILE A 240 28.62 -7.64 -10.41
C ILE A 240 28.13 -9.08 -10.59
N ASP A 241 29.02 -9.99 -10.98
CA ASP A 241 28.69 -11.39 -11.27
C ASP A 241 28.57 -12.26 -10.00
N GLY A 242 29.16 -11.84 -8.90
CA GLY A 242 29.15 -12.57 -7.63
C GLY A 242 27.83 -12.44 -6.85
N PRO A 243 27.59 -13.33 -5.88
CA PRO A 243 26.37 -13.34 -5.08
C PRO A 243 26.34 -12.29 -3.98
N GLU A 244 27.47 -11.68 -3.66
CA GLU A 244 27.59 -10.75 -2.53
C GLU A 244 26.84 -9.43 -2.74
N SER A 245 26.21 -8.91 -1.68
CA SER A 245 25.55 -7.61 -1.69
C SER A 245 26.42 -6.56 -0.97
N ALA A 246 26.72 -5.46 -1.65
CA ALA A 246 27.38 -4.31 -1.03
C ALA A 246 26.45 -3.54 -0.07
N LEU A 247 25.15 -3.65 -0.28
CA LEU A 247 24.12 -3.07 0.58
C LEU A 247 23.86 -3.96 1.83
N GLY A 248 24.36 -5.20 1.83
CA GLY A 248 24.15 -6.16 2.92
C GLY A 248 22.73 -6.71 2.96
N TYR A 249 22.03 -6.72 1.82
CA TYR A 249 20.64 -7.18 1.73
C TYR A 249 20.56 -8.67 1.41
N SER A 250 19.49 -9.29 1.91
CA SER A 250 19.01 -10.58 1.42
C SER A 250 17.88 -10.34 0.43
N TYR A 251 18.09 -10.71 -0.80
CA TYR A 251 17.09 -10.64 -1.86
C TYR A 251 16.13 -11.82 -1.82
N SER A 252 14.90 -11.62 -2.26
CA SER A 252 13.86 -12.66 -2.25
C SER A 252 13.72 -13.40 -3.58
N ASP A 253 14.36 -12.90 -4.64
CA ASP A 253 14.28 -13.36 -6.03
C ASP A 253 12.83 -13.42 -6.58
N ARG A 254 11.89 -12.73 -5.93
CA ARG A 254 10.51 -12.62 -6.37
C ARG A 254 10.35 -11.44 -7.33
N TYR A 255 9.52 -11.63 -8.36
CA TYR A 255 8.98 -10.52 -9.14
C TYR A 255 7.86 -9.88 -8.33
N LEU A 256 8.10 -8.69 -7.82
CA LEU A 256 7.20 -8.00 -6.90
C LEU A 256 6.34 -6.97 -7.64
N SER A 257 5.11 -6.80 -7.17
CA SER A 257 4.27 -5.65 -7.51
C SER A 257 4.89 -4.36 -6.96
N GLU A 258 4.45 -3.22 -7.48
CA GLU A 258 5.01 -1.91 -7.14
C GLU A 258 4.91 -1.58 -5.66
N ASP A 259 3.81 -1.96 -5.01
CA ASP A 259 3.56 -1.77 -3.58
C ASP A 259 4.48 -2.63 -2.72
N TYR A 260 4.65 -3.90 -3.09
CA TYR A 260 5.53 -4.81 -2.38
C TYR A 260 7.01 -4.43 -2.58
N MET A 261 7.38 -3.98 -3.77
CA MET A 261 8.75 -3.51 -4.02
C MET A 261 9.07 -2.24 -3.25
N PHE A 262 8.16 -1.26 -3.19
CA PHE A 262 8.30 -0.09 -2.32
C PHE A 262 8.52 -0.50 -0.85
N CYS A 263 7.73 -1.45 -0.34
CA CYS A 263 7.89 -1.98 1.02
C CYS A 263 9.28 -2.60 1.22
N GLN A 264 9.77 -3.39 0.26
CA GLN A 264 11.10 -4.00 0.35
C GLN A 264 12.22 -2.95 0.32
N TRP A 265 12.15 -1.98 -0.56
CA TRP A 265 13.13 -0.89 -0.59
C TRP A 265 13.14 -0.08 0.70
N TRP A 266 11.95 0.27 1.24
CA TRP A 266 11.86 0.98 2.51
C TRP A 266 12.47 0.17 3.67
N ARG A 267 12.22 -1.13 3.72
CA ARG A 267 12.80 -2.02 4.74
C ARG A 267 14.32 -2.15 4.61
N LYS A 268 14.85 -2.15 3.40
CA LYS A 268 16.29 -2.21 3.13
C LYS A 268 17.05 -0.97 3.63
N VAL A 269 16.37 0.18 3.73
CA VAL A 269 16.93 1.39 4.36
C VAL A 269 16.64 1.51 5.86
N GLY A 270 16.24 0.41 6.49
CA GLY A 270 16.01 0.33 7.94
C GLY A 270 14.59 0.75 8.37
N GLY A 271 13.68 0.95 7.43
CA GLY A 271 12.30 1.28 7.71
C GLY A 271 11.46 0.06 8.13
N LYS A 272 10.29 0.35 8.68
CA LYS A 272 9.30 -0.65 9.10
C LYS A 272 7.97 -0.40 8.42
N ILE A 273 7.25 -1.49 8.13
CA ILE A 273 5.90 -1.47 7.57
C ILE A 273 4.94 -1.95 8.65
N TRP A 274 3.85 -1.22 8.83
CA TRP A 274 2.86 -1.53 9.85
C TRP A 274 1.49 -1.80 9.24
N LEU A 275 0.80 -2.79 9.77
CA LEU A 275 -0.58 -3.13 9.46
C LEU A 275 -1.45 -2.89 10.68
N CYS A 276 -2.68 -2.42 10.49
CA CYS A 276 -3.71 -2.30 11.50
C CYS A 276 -4.75 -3.42 11.35
N PRO A 277 -4.55 -4.62 11.92
CA PRO A 277 -5.38 -5.80 11.63
C PRO A 277 -6.84 -5.67 12.05
N TRP A 278 -7.15 -4.79 13.00
CA TRP A 278 -8.53 -4.55 13.48
C TRP A 278 -9.39 -3.72 12.55
N MET A 279 -8.77 -3.02 11.60
CA MET A 279 -9.51 -2.17 10.66
C MET A 279 -10.27 -3.02 9.65
N ARG A 280 -11.49 -2.61 9.37
CA ARG A 280 -12.39 -3.30 8.46
C ARG A 280 -12.58 -2.49 7.20
N THR A 281 -12.25 -3.08 6.08
CA THR A 281 -12.42 -2.49 4.75
C THR A 281 -13.21 -3.43 3.87
N ASP A 282 -13.95 -2.88 2.91
CA ASP A 282 -14.59 -3.67 1.87
C ASP A 282 -13.90 -3.36 0.53
N HIS A 283 -13.54 -4.39 -0.23
CA HIS A 283 -13.00 -4.25 -1.58
C HIS A 283 -14.07 -4.59 -2.60
N ILE A 284 -14.56 -3.60 -3.30
CA ILE A 284 -15.73 -3.70 -4.12
C ILE A 284 -15.35 -4.10 -5.55
N GLY A 285 -16.12 -4.99 -6.15
CA GLY A 285 -15.87 -5.46 -7.51
C GLY A 285 -17.08 -6.13 -8.12
N THR A 286 -16.95 -6.53 -9.38
CA THR A 286 -17.99 -7.26 -10.09
C THR A 286 -17.97 -8.73 -9.66
N TYR A 287 -19.13 -9.28 -9.35
CA TYR A 287 -19.33 -10.70 -9.06
C TYR A 287 -20.26 -11.34 -10.09
N HIS A 288 -19.93 -12.55 -10.53
CA HIS A 288 -20.79 -13.33 -11.42
C HIS A 288 -21.76 -14.15 -10.57
N PHE A 289 -22.98 -13.66 -10.41
CA PHE A 289 -24.06 -14.35 -9.69
C PHE A 289 -24.54 -15.56 -10.52
N LYS A 290 -24.21 -16.77 -10.07
CA LYS A 290 -24.62 -18.03 -10.71
C LYS A 290 -25.96 -18.47 -10.12
N GLY A 291 -26.93 -18.73 -10.99
CA GLY A 291 -28.23 -19.27 -10.58
C GLY A 291 -28.34 -20.76 -10.89
N ASP A 292 -28.86 -21.53 -9.94
CA ASP A 292 -29.22 -22.95 -10.11
C ASP A 292 -30.43 -23.22 -9.21
N MET A 293 -31.63 -22.95 -9.75
CA MET A 293 -32.89 -23.13 -9.01
C MET A 293 -33.11 -24.55 -8.57
N PRO A 294 -32.84 -25.62 -9.39
CA PRO A 294 -32.90 -27.00 -8.93
C PRO A 294 -31.99 -27.27 -7.74
N ALA A 295 -30.78 -26.75 -7.71
CA ALA A 295 -29.88 -26.93 -6.56
C ALA A 295 -30.41 -26.22 -5.31
N VAL A 296 -30.97 -25.00 -5.44
CA VAL A 296 -31.61 -24.31 -4.31
C VAL A 296 -32.75 -25.12 -3.72
N ALA A 297 -33.64 -25.62 -4.57
CA ALA A 297 -34.78 -26.46 -4.12
C ALA A 297 -34.31 -27.73 -3.41
N ASN A 298 -33.25 -28.38 -3.91
CA ASN A 298 -32.74 -29.62 -3.35
C ASN A 298 -31.97 -29.47 -2.03
N PHE A 299 -31.23 -28.35 -1.86
CA PHE A 299 -30.28 -28.19 -0.75
C PHE A 299 -30.73 -27.16 0.29
N VAL A 300 -31.60 -26.24 -0.05
CA VAL A 300 -32.04 -25.15 0.86
C VAL A 300 -33.48 -25.38 1.36
N GLY A 301 -34.28 -26.16 0.62
CA GLY A 301 -35.69 -26.38 0.95
C GLY A 301 -36.59 -25.25 0.42
N GLU A 302 -37.67 -24.96 1.12
CA GLU A 302 -38.69 -23.98 0.69
C GLU A 302 -38.06 -22.61 0.29
N MET A 303 -38.42 -22.18 -0.92
CA MET A 303 -38.11 -20.83 -1.41
C MET A 303 -39.18 -19.84 -0.95
#